data_134d29e3a9e64dd72813afbc056160be
#
_entry.id   134d29e3a9e64dd72813afbc056160be
#
_cell.length_a   1.000
_cell.length_b   1.000
_cell.length_c   1.000
_cell.angle_alpha   90.00
_cell.angle_beta   90.00
_cell.angle_gamma   90.00
#
_symmetry.space_group_name_H-M   'P 1'
#
loop_
_entity.id
_entity.type
_entity.pdbx_description
1 polymer ?
#
loop_
_entity_poly.entity_id
_entity_poly.type
_entity_poly.pdbx_seq_one_letter_code
_entity_poly.pdbx_strand_id
1 'polypeptide(L)'
;MAALALSEAMVNDRRKAFEALKAELSAKASLPSLPIEGTIATAIPELDRLLAGGFPSGSVATLEGATGRWSIAAGLVSAMTRRSLVAILDDGALYPPGLADAGACLERVLIVPVRKALEVARAADIILRSRICRLILMPAIALRDSIWARLATLAHRNGVLLIVMATRAGAALSAVAELRLHCALERIIMRGTHGLWGGFAGFQLRVNLRKHKHILPGRQARVRALSSLSAMSS
;
A
#
# COMPACT_ATOMS: atom_id res chain seq x y z
N MET A 1 41.36 -14.47 7.71
CA MET A 1 40.64 -15.06 8.86
C MET A 1 39.87 -14.00 9.62
N ALA A 2 40.45 -12.87 10.07
CA ALA A 2 39.76 -11.84 10.85
C ALA A 2 38.61 -11.13 10.10
N ALA A 3 38.71 -10.86 8.80
CA ALA A 3 37.68 -10.19 8.01
C ALA A 3 36.39 -11.04 7.81
N LEU A 4 36.53 -12.37 7.74
CA LEU A 4 35.40 -13.31 7.67
C LEU A 4 34.63 -13.36 9.00
N ALA A 5 35.36 -13.40 10.12
CA ALA A 5 34.77 -13.41 11.46
C ALA A 5 34.00 -12.10 11.78
N LEU A 6 34.50 -10.93 11.34
CA LEU A 6 33.81 -9.66 11.44
C LEU A 6 32.56 -9.59 10.57
N SER A 7 32.59 -10.16 9.36
CA SER A 7 31.41 -10.24 8.48
C SER A 7 30.32 -11.13 9.09
N GLU A 8 30.68 -12.27 9.65
CA GLU A 8 29.71 -13.18 10.30
C GLU A 8 29.12 -12.58 11.59
N ALA A 9 29.93 -11.88 12.39
CA ALA A 9 29.47 -11.17 13.57
C ALA A 9 28.45 -10.06 13.22
N MET A 10 28.73 -9.26 12.19
CA MET A 10 27.81 -8.23 11.70
C MET A 10 26.50 -8.81 11.15
N VAL A 11 26.56 -9.94 10.45
CA VAL A 11 25.36 -10.61 9.92
C VAL A 11 24.52 -11.17 11.08
N ASN A 12 25.17 -11.73 12.09
CA ASN A 12 24.50 -12.29 13.27
C ASN A 12 23.84 -11.19 14.13
N ASP A 13 24.50 -10.04 14.28
CA ASP A 13 23.96 -8.87 15.01
C ASP A 13 22.74 -8.29 14.31
N ARG A 14 22.78 -8.15 12.98
CA ARG A 14 21.63 -7.71 12.18
C ARG A 14 20.46 -8.69 12.27
N ARG A 15 20.74 -9.99 12.32
CA ARG A 15 19.72 -11.03 12.46
C ARG A 15 19.06 -10.97 13.84
N LYS A 16 19.84 -10.79 14.91
CA LYS A 16 19.33 -10.60 16.28
C LYS A 16 18.49 -9.33 16.39
N ALA A 17 18.95 -8.21 15.85
CA ALA A 17 18.20 -6.95 15.82
C ALA A 17 16.88 -7.10 15.05
N PHE A 18 16.88 -7.83 13.94
CA PHE A 18 15.65 -8.11 13.17
C PHE A 18 14.66 -8.98 13.95
N GLU A 19 15.11 -10.04 14.62
CA GLU A 19 14.24 -10.92 15.42
C GLU A 19 13.70 -10.17 16.66
N ALA A 20 14.49 -9.30 17.29
CA ALA A 20 14.04 -8.44 18.39
C ALA A 20 12.96 -7.45 17.91
N LEU A 21 13.19 -6.77 16.79
CA LEU A 21 12.21 -5.87 16.19
C LEU A 21 10.93 -6.61 15.79
N LYS A 22 11.07 -7.80 15.21
CA LYS A 22 9.93 -8.66 14.87
C LYS A 22 9.12 -9.06 16.09
N ALA A 23 9.78 -9.44 17.19
CA ALA A 23 9.13 -9.77 18.45
C ALA A 23 8.39 -8.56 19.03
N GLU A 24 9.01 -7.36 19.02
CA GLU A 24 8.40 -6.12 19.47
C GLU A 24 7.19 -5.73 18.63
N LEU A 25 7.30 -5.79 17.31
CA LEU A 25 6.19 -5.52 16.39
C LEU A 25 5.06 -6.56 16.55
N SER A 26 5.40 -7.83 16.78
CA SER A 26 4.42 -8.89 17.02
C SER A 26 3.70 -8.70 18.37
N ALA A 27 4.40 -8.22 19.40
CA ALA A 27 3.81 -7.89 20.70
C ALA A 27 2.86 -6.69 20.60
N LYS A 28 3.23 -5.65 19.83
CA LYS A 28 2.34 -4.50 19.53
C LYS A 28 1.18 -4.88 18.62
N ALA A 29 1.36 -5.91 17.79
CA ALA A 29 0.36 -6.44 16.87
C ALA A 29 -0.56 -7.49 17.50
N SER A 30 -0.66 -7.61 18.81
CA SER A 30 -1.41 -8.67 19.55
C SER A 30 -2.92 -8.73 19.24
N LEU A 31 -3.27 -8.51 17.96
CA LEU A 31 -4.53 -8.89 17.36
C LEU A 31 -4.39 -10.29 16.77
N PRO A 32 -5.35 -11.19 17.01
CA PRO A 32 -5.37 -12.49 16.36
C PRO A 32 -5.26 -12.24 14.84
N SER A 33 -4.26 -12.80 14.19
CA SER A 33 -4.14 -12.81 12.74
C SER A 33 -5.28 -13.67 12.18
N LEU A 34 -6.44 -13.06 11.99
CA LEU A 34 -7.53 -13.71 11.27
C LEU A 34 -7.02 -14.04 9.87
N PRO A 35 -7.18 -15.28 9.39
CA PRO A 35 -6.93 -15.60 8.01
C PRO A 35 -7.83 -14.68 7.16
N ILE A 36 -7.23 -13.76 6.42
CA ILE A 36 -7.95 -12.95 5.45
C ILE A 36 -8.04 -13.80 4.19
N GLU A 37 -8.94 -14.76 4.19
CA GLU A 37 -9.40 -15.40 2.98
C GLU A 37 -10.39 -14.46 2.31
N GLY A 38 -10.17 -14.14 1.04
CA GLY A 38 -11.09 -13.31 0.28
C GLY A 38 -10.55 -11.92 -0.09
N THR A 39 -11.35 -10.90 0.10
CA THR A 39 -11.07 -9.52 -0.30
C THR A 39 -10.78 -8.62 0.89
N ILE A 40 -9.95 -7.60 0.67
CA ILE A 40 -9.60 -6.56 1.63
C ILE A 40 -10.37 -5.30 1.25
N ALA A 41 -11.35 -4.93 2.05
CA ALA A 41 -12.12 -3.71 1.87
C ALA A 41 -11.25 -2.46 2.04
N THR A 42 -11.53 -1.43 1.25
CA THR A 42 -10.70 -0.21 1.18
C THR A 42 -11.18 0.90 2.09
N ALA A 43 -12.30 0.74 2.79
CA ALA A 43 -13.05 1.79 3.46
C ALA A 43 -13.57 2.91 2.50
N ILE A 44 -13.55 2.66 1.20
CA ILE A 44 -14.08 3.52 0.15
C ILE A 44 -15.20 2.76 -0.56
N PRO A 45 -16.48 3.02 -0.22
CA PRO A 45 -17.60 2.19 -0.69
C PRO A 45 -17.73 2.09 -2.21
N GLU A 46 -17.41 3.16 -2.93
CA GLU A 46 -17.46 3.19 -4.39
C GLU A 46 -16.40 2.29 -5.01
N LEU A 47 -15.23 2.22 -4.38
CA LEU A 47 -14.13 1.36 -4.82
C LEU A 47 -14.41 -0.09 -4.48
N ASP A 48 -14.94 -0.36 -3.28
CA ASP A 48 -15.31 -1.71 -2.85
C ASP A 48 -16.41 -2.29 -3.75
N ARG A 49 -17.39 -1.47 -4.17
CA ARG A 49 -18.40 -1.87 -5.17
C ARG A 49 -17.78 -2.15 -6.54
N LEU A 50 -16.81 -1.33 -6.99
CA LEU A 50 -16.11 -1.55 -8.23
C LEU A 50 -15.35 -2.88 -8.24
N LEU A 51 -14.77 -3.25 -7.11
CA LEU A 51 -13.91 -4.42 -6.92
C LEU A 51 -14.67 -5.65 -6.35
N ALA A 52 -15.99 -5.58 -6.25
CA ALA A 52 -16.83 -6.66 -5.69
C ALA A 52 -16.38 -7.10 -4.27
N GLY A 53 -16.06 -6.12 -3.42
CA GLY A 53 -15.70 -6.34 -2.02
C GLY A 53 -14.31 -5.83 -1.62
N GLY A 54 -13.47 -5.42 -2.57
CA GLY A 54 -12.16 -4.85 -2.27
C GLY A 54 -11.00 -5.52 -3.00
N PHE A 55 -9.79 -5.34 -2.51
CA PHE A 55 -8.58 -5.91 -3.10
C PHE A 55 -8.45 -7.40 -2.77
N PRO A 56 -8.04 -8.25 -3.72
CA PRO A 56 -7.79 -9.67 -3.44
C PRO A 56 -6.65 -9.84 -2.44
N SER A 57 -6.89 -10.61 -1.37
CA SER A 57 -5.85 -10.97 -0.42
C SER A 57 -4.78 -11.85 -1.08
N GLY A 58 -3.53 -11.73 -0.65
CA GLY A 58 -2.45 -12.55 -1.21
C GLY A 58 -2.15 -12.26 -2.68
N SER A 59 -2.36 -11.04 -3.15
CA SER A 59 -2.18 -10.67 -4.55
C SER A 59 -1.20 -9.51 -4.74
N VAL A 60 -0.77 -9.32 -5.97
CA VAL A 60 -0.07 -8.09 -6.40
C VAL A 60 -1.07 -7.19 -7.10
N ALA A 61 -1.17 -5.95 -6.62
CA ALA A 61 -2.01 -4.93 -7.24
C ALA A 61 -1.18 -3.70 -7.64
N THR A 62 -1.63 -2.94 -8.63
CA THR A 62 -1.05 -1.65 -8.98
C THR A 62 -2.04 -0.51 -8.78
N LEU A 63 -1.56 0.57 -8.18
CA LEU A 63 -2.23 1.87 -8.20
C LEU A 63 -1.46 2.79 -9.13
N GLU A 64 -2.04 3.04 -10.30
CA GLU A 64 -1.42 3.79 -11.38
C GLU A 64 -1.99 5.21 -11.49
N GLY A 65 -1.23 6.12 -12.08
CA GLY A 65 -1.63 7.51 -12.33
C GLY A 65 -0.72 8.52 -11.63
N ALA A 66 -0.70 9.73 -12.14
CA ALA A 66 0.09 10.83 -11.57
C ALA A 66 -0.53 11.35 -10.26
N THR A 67 -1.86 11.35 -10.18
CA THR A 67 -2.62 11.94 -9.07
C THR A 67 -3.60 10.94 -8.46
N GLY A 68 -3.91 11.10 -7.17
CA GLY A 68 -4.97 10.36 -6.47
C GLY A 68 -4.63 8.95 -6.00
N ARG A 69 -3.52 8.36 -6.44
CA ARG A 69 -3.12 7.02 -5.99
C ARG A 69 -2.87 6.95 -4.48
N TRP A 70 -2.27 7.99 -3.90
CA TRP A 70 -2.03 8.07 -2.46
C TRP A 70 -3.32 8.20 -1.65
N SER A 71 -4.34 8.85 -2.17
CA SER A 71 -5.64 8.94 -1.48
C SER A 71 -6.34 7.58 -1.40
N ILE A 72 -6.24 6.78 -2.46
CA ILE A 72 -6.74 5.40 -2.45
C ILE A 72 -5.90 4.55 -1.48
N ALA A 73 -4.58 4.68 -1.55
CA ALA A 73 -3.68 3.96 -0.65
C ALA A 73 -3.93 4.33 0.83
N ALA A 74 -4.12 5.61 1.15
CA ALA A 74 -4.40 6.08 2.50
C ALA A 74 -5.71 5.49 3.07
N GLY A 75 -6.78 5.43 2.27
CA GLY A 75 -8.01 4.75 2.67
C GLY A 75 -7.80 3.28 3.00
N LEU A 76 -7.04 2.58 2.16
CA LEU A 76 -6.72 1.17 2.39
C LEU A 76 -5.81 0.97 3.62
N VAL A 77 -4.80 1.83 3.81
CA VAL A 77 -3.94 1.82 5.02
C VAL A 77 -4.79 2.06 6.27
N SER A 78 -5.70 3.04 6.23
CA SER A 78 -6.64 3.30 7.33
C SER A 78 -7.47 2.06 7.68
N ALA A 79 -8.05 1.40 6.68
CA ALA A 79 -8.84 0.18 6.90
C ALA A 79 -7.99 -0.95 7.48
N MET A 80 -6.78 -1.14 6.96
CA MET A 80 -5.89 -2.24 7.36
C MET A 80 -5.24 -2.03 8.73
N THR A 81 -4.87 -0.81 9.09
CA THR A 81 -4.23 -0.52 10.39
C THR A 81 -5.16 -0.72 11.57
N ARG A 82 -6.47 -0.85 11.35
CA ARG A 82 -7.42 -1.26 12.41
C ARG A 82 -7.23 -2.71 12.86
N ARG A 83 -6.66 -3.57 11.99
CA ARG A 83 -6.63 -5.03 12.20
C ARG A 83 -5.23 -5.65 12.10
N SER A 84 -4.27 -4.97 11.45
CA SER A 84 -2.95 -5.53 11.17
C SER A 84 -1.89 -4.45 11.03
N LEU A 85 -0.61 -4.87 11.03
CA LEU A 85 0.49 -4.00 10.61
C LEU A 85 0.47 -3.82 9.09
N VAL A 86 0.87 -2.63 8.68
CA VAL A 86 1.07 -2.22 7.28
C VAL A 86 2.52 -1.79 7.12
N ALA A 87 3.17 -2.23 6.05
CA ALA A 87 4.50 -1.75 5.69
C ALA A 87 4.44 -0.81 4.48
N ILE A 88 5.20 0.25 4.52
CA ILE A 88 5.35 1.21 3.42
C ILE A 88 6.84 1.34 3.12
N LEU A 89 7.26 0.91 1.93
CA LEU A 89 8.59 1.16 1.41
C LEU A 89 8.55 2.54 0.77
N ASP A 90 9.21 3.51 1.42
CA ASP A 90 9.09 4.92 1.04
C ASP A 90 10.34 5.40 0.30
N ASP A 91 10.14 5.90 -0.90
CA ASP A 91 11.16 6.57 -1.74
C ASP A 91 11.21 8.09 -1.52
N GLY A 92 10.55 8.59 -0.48
CA GLY A 92 10.40 10.01 -0.16
C GLY A 92 9.11 10.64 -0.65
N ALA A 93 8.18 9.85 -1.18
CA ALA A 93 6.88 10.34 -1.65
C ALA A 93 5.77 10.31 -0.58
N LEU A 94 6.03 9.66 0.55
CA LEU A 94 5.06 9.51 1.63
C LEU A 94 4.95 10.81 2.44
N TYR A 95 3.71 11.20 2.74
CA TYR A 95 3.38 12.24 3.70
C TYR A 95 2.62 11.62 4.88
N PRO A 96 3.30 11.23 5.99
CA PRO A 96 2.68 10.52 7.10
C PRO A 96 1.48 11.23 7.74
N PRO A 97 1.44 12.58 7.92
CA PRO A 97 0.26 13.25 8.42
C PRO A 97 -0.98 12.99 7.57
N GLY A 98 -0.84 12.88 6.25
CA GLY A 98 -1.95 12.56 5.36
C GLY A 98 -2.53 11.14 5.57
N LEU A 99 -1.74 10.20 6.09
CA LEU A 99 -2.24 8.89 6.51
C LEU A 99 -3.06 9.00 7.81
N ALA A 100 -2.57 9.80 8.76
CA ALA A 100 -3.29 10.06 10.01
C ALA A 100 -4.63 10.76 9.74
N ASP A 101 -4.63 11.77 8.86
CA ASP A 101 -5.83 12.47 8.40
C ASP A 101 -6.86 11.53 7.75
N ALA A 102 -6.38 10.49 7.04
CA ALA A 102 -7.24 9.44 6.49
C ALA A 102 -7.72 8.42 7.54
N GLY A 103 -7.34 8.59 8.82
CA GLY A 103 -7.73 7.73 9.92
C GLY A 103 -6.86 6.48 10.10
N ALA A 104 -5.64 6.47 9.57
CA ALA A 104 -4.69 5.39 9.79
C ALA A 104 -4.08 5.47 11.21
N CYS A 105 -3.95 4.32 11.88
CA CYS A 105 -3.21 4.19 13.12
C CYS A 105 -1.71 4.11 12.80
N LEU A 106 -0.99 5.23 12.95
CA LEU A 106 0.43 5.33 12.58
C LEU A 106 1.32 4.38 13.38
N GLU A 107 0.96 4.02 14.60
CA GLU A 107 1.65 3.04 15.45
C GLU A 107 1.68 1.63 14.83
N ARG A 108 0.82 1.38 13.85
CA ARG A 108 0.75 0.13 13.09
C ARG A 108 1.27 0.26 11.65
N VAL A 109 1.95 1.35 11.36
CA VAL A 109 2.59 1.59 10.06
C VAL A 109 4.10 1.48 10.23
N LEU A 110 4.70 0.50 9.57
CA LEU A 110 6.15 0.38 9.44
C LEU A 110 6.59 1.13 8.18
N ILE A 111 7.30 2.23 8.35
CA ILE A 111 7.87 2.99 7.24
C ILE A 111 9.34 2.59 7.09
N VAL A 112 9.69 2.10 5.90
CA VAL A 112 11.04 1.67 5.55
C VAL A 112 11.56 2.58 4.44
N PRO A 113 12.49 3.49 4.74
CA PRO A 113 13.08 4.34 3.72
C PRO A 113 13.92 3.50 2.75
N VAL A 114 13.71 3.71 1.45
CA VAL A 114 14.40 2.99 0.38
C VAL A 114 14.85 3.98 -0.69
N ARG A 115 16.04 3.76 -1.26
CA ARG A 115 16.61 4.65 -2.28
C ARG A 115 16.92 3.96 -3.59
N LYS A 116 17.23 2.68 -3.54
CA LYS A 116 17.66 1.89 -4.70
C LYS A 116 16.71 0.76 -5.00
N ALA A 117 16.52 0.43 -6.27
CA ALA A 117 15.63 -0.63 -6.71
C ALA A 117 15.90 -1.97 -6.01
N LEU A 118 17.17 -2.33 -5.80
CA LEU A 118 17.55 -3.56 -5.12
C LEU A 118 17.18 -3.55 -3.63
N GLU A 119 17.25 -2.40 -2.98
CA GLU A 119 16.84 -2.24 -1.58
C GLU A 119 15.33 -2.44 -1.44
N VAL A 120 14.52 -1.86 -2.34
CA VAL A 120 13.07 -2.06 -2.38
C VAL A 120 12.74 -3.54 -2.53
N ALA A 121 13.35 -4.24 -3.49
CA ALA A 121 13.09 -5.66 -3.72
C ALA A 121 13.49 -6.53 -2.52
N ARG A 122 14.63 -6.25 -1.89
CA ARG A 122 15.10 -6.95 -0.69
C ARG A 122 14.22 -6.69 0.52
N ALA A 123 13.83 -5.43 0.75
CA ALA A 123 12.93 -5.06 1.84
C ALA A 123 11.56 -5.75 1.68
N ALA A 124 10.99 -5.71 0.47
CA ALA A 124 9.74 -6.40 0.16
C ALA A 124 9.85 -7.92 0.43
N ASP A 125 10.93 -8.59 -0.03
CA ASP A 125 11.15 -10.03 0.19
C ASP A 125 11.23 -10.36 1.70
N ILE A 126 11.96 -9.56 2.49
CA ILE A 126 12.10 -9.75 3.93
C ILE A 126 10.76 -9.60 4.64
N ILE A 127 10.02 -8.51 4.33
CA ILE A 127 8.73 -8.23 4.97
C ILE A 127 7.68 -9.28 4.58
N LEU A 128 7.63 -9.69 3.30
CA LEU A 128 6.74 -10.77 2.87
C LEU A 128 7.01 -12.07 3.62
N ARG A 129 8.28 -12.43 3.82
CA ARG A 129 8.68 -13.64 4.57
C ARG A 129 8.40 -13.57 6.05
N SER A 130 8.48 -12.38 6.65
CA SER A 130 8.22 -12.20 8.08
C SER A 130 6.77 -12.47 8.49
N ARG A 131 5.82 -12.32 7.55
CA ARG A 131 4.37 -12.46 7.75
C ARG A 131 3.76 -11.53 8.79
N ILE A 132 4.48 -10.50 9.22
CA ILE A 132 4.01 -9.55 10.24
C ILE A 132 3.02 -8.54 9.68
N CYS A 133 3.10 -8.22 8.37
CA CYS A 133 2.22 -7.27 7.69
C CYS A 133 1.26 -8.00 6.76
N ARG A 134 0.04 -7.46 6.62
CA ARG A 134 -0.96 -7.94 5.65
C ARG A 134 -1.06 -7.07 4.41
N LEU A 135 -0.52 -5.86 4.48
CA LEU A 135 -0.44 -4.91 3.38
C LEU A 135 0.98 -4.38 3.28
N ILE A 136 1.53 -4.37 2.08
CA ILE A 136 2.80 -3.73 1.76
C ILE A 136 2.54 -2.75 0.61
N LEU A 137 2.89 -1.48 0.81
CA LEU A 137 2.97 -0.48 -0.25
C LEU A 137 4.43 -0.32 -0.66
N MET A 138 4.70 -0.29 -1.97
CA MET A 138 6.04 -0.05 -2.47
C MET A 138 6.03 0.82 -3.73
N PRO A 139 7.08 1.61 -3.99
CA PRO A 139 7.20 2.34 -5.25
C PRO A 139 7.42 1.38 -6.42
N ALA A 140 7.00 1.80 -7.61
CA ALA A 140 7.29 1.07 -8.83
C ALA A 140 8.78 1.20 -9.17
N ILE A 141 9.41 0.06 -9.39
CA ILE A 141 10.82 -0.05 -9.74
C ILE A 141 11.01 -1.00 -10.92
N ALA A 142 12.08 -0.80 -11.66
CA ALA A 142 12.47 -1.71 -12.73
C ALA A 142 13.12 -2.96 -12.13
N LEU A 143 12.39 -4.06 -12.12
CA LEU A 143 12.87 -5.38 -11.72
C LEU A 143 12.76 -6.38 -12.85
N ARG A 144 13.59 -7.42 -12.82
CA ARG A 144 13.49 -8.58 -13.72
C ARG A 144 12.21 -9.35 -13.43
N ASP A 145 11.66 -9.99 -14.47
CA ASP A 145 10.44 -10.79 -14.37
C ASP A 145 10.51 -11.85 -13.26
N SER A 146 11.67 -12.50 -13.11
CA SER A 146 11.89 -13.51 -12.07
C SER A 146 11.75 -12.97 -10.64
N ILE A 147 12.14 -11.70 -10.40
CA ILE A 147 12.00 -11.06 -9.10
C ILE A 147 10.52 -10.73 -8.84
N TRP A 148 9.83 -10.20 -9.84
CA TRP A 148 8.38 -9.94 -9.74
C TRP A 148 7.60 -11.23 -9.48
N ALA A 149 7.89 -12.30 -10.22
CA ALA A 149 7.26 -13.61 -10.03
C ALA A 149 7.49 -14.16 -8.61
N ARG A 150 8.71 -14.00 -8.08
CA ARG A 150 9.04 -14.40 -6.71
C ARG A 150 8.26 -13.59 -5.67
N LEU A 151 8.19 -12.25 -5.80
CA LEU A 151 7.43 -11.40 -4.88
C LEU A 151 5.94 -11.74 -4.92
N ALA A 152 5.38 -11.97 -6.12
CA ALA A 152 3.99 -12.40 -6.28
C ALA A 152 3.72 -13.75 -5.61
N THR A 153 4.61 -14.74 -5.80
CA THR A 153 4.49 -16.04 -5.13
C THR A 153 4.54 -15.91 -3.61
N LEU A 154 5.43 -15.07 -3.08
CA LEU A 154 5.52 -14.83 -1.64
C LEU A 154 4.28 -14.12 -1.09
N ALA A 155 3.77 -13.11 -1.81
CA ALA A 155 2.54 -12.41 -1.47
C ALA A 155 1.37 -13.39 -1.39
N HIS A 156 1.21 -14.23 -2.41
CA HIS A 156 0.15 -15.24 -2.47
C HIS A 156 0.26 -16.25 -1.32
N ARG A 157 1.43 -16.87 -1.14
CA ARG A 157 1.65 -17.90 -0.09
C ARG A 157 1.46 -17.40 1.33
N ASN A 158 1.70 -16.10 1.57
CA ASN A 158 1.63 -15.50 2.90
C ASN A 158 0.34 -14.69 3.12
N GLY A 159 -0.57 -14.65 2.14
CA GLY A 159 -1.82 -13.91 2.21
C GLY A 159 -1.63 -12.39 2.36
N VAL A 160 -0.53 -11.85 1.81
CA VAL A 160 -0.18 -10.42 1.91
C VAL A 160 -0.58 -9.70 0.62
N LEU A 161 -1.29 -8.60 0.74
CA LEU A 161 -1.56 -7.72 -0.39
C LEU A 161 -0.32 -6.84 -0.65
N LEU A 162 0.28 -6.99 -1.82
CA LEU A 162 1.40 -6.18 -2.27
C LEU A 162 0.91 -5.15 -3.29
N ILE A 163 0.92 -3.88 -2.90
CA ILE A 163 0.52 -2.77 -3.79
C ILE A 163 1.75 -2.04 -4.30
N VAL A 164 1.83 -1.90 -5.60
CA VAL A 164 2.87 -1.15 -6.29
C VAL A 164 2.31 0.19 -6.76
N MET A 165 2.91 1.27 -6.25
CA MET A 165 2.54 2.65 -6.55
C MET A 165 3.29 3.12 -7.79
N ALA A 166 2.62 3.28 -8.92
CA ALA A 166 3.25 3.59 -10.20
C ALA A 166 2.59 4.80 -10.88
N THR A 167 3.33 5.53 -11.71
CA THR A 167 2.69 6.41 -12.69
C THR A 167 2.09 5.57 -13.82
N ARG A 168 2.84 4.54 -14.24
CA ARG A 168 2.41 3.53 -15.22
C ARG A 168 3.15 2.22 -14.92
N ALA A 169 2.44 1.11 -14.90
CA ALA A 169 3.06 -0.20 -14.72
C ALA A 169 3.83 -0.63 -15.98
N GLY A 170 5.06 -1.10 -15.79
CA GLY A 170 5.85 -1.74 -16.83
C GLY A 170 5.29 -3.12 -17.22
N ALA A 171 5.79 -3.71 -18.30
CA ALA A 171 5.31 -4.99 -18.82
C ALA A 171 5.42 -6.13 -17.79
N ALA A 172 6.59 -6.30 -17.15
CA ALA A 172 6.85 -7.31 -16.14
C ALA A 172 5.87 -7.23 -14.96
N LEU A 173 5.68 -6.03 -14.40
CA LEU A 173 4.73 -5.80 -13.31
C LEU A 173 3.29 -6.02 -13.76
N SER A 174 2.94 -5.58 -14.98
CA SER A 174 1.60 -5.77 -15.55
C SER A 174 1.24 -7.25 -15.75
N ALA A 175 2.22 -8.10 -16.04
CA ALA A 175 2.03 -9.53 -16.19
C ALA A 175 1.64 -10.19 -14.86
N VAL A 176 2.36 -9.89 -13.76
CA VAL A 176 2.16 -10.52 -12.45
C VAL A 176 1.03 -9.88 -11.63
N ALA A 177 0.68 -8.61 -11.89
CA ALA A 177 -0.39 -7.94 -11.18
C ALA A 177 -1.76 -8.58 -11.48
N GLU A 178 -2.49 -8.98 -10.46
CA GLU A 178 -3.85 -9.52 -10.57
C GLU A 178 -4.90 -8.42 -10.66
N LEU A 179 -4.62 -7.26 -10.06
CA LEU A 179 -5.47 -6.08 -10.06
C LEU A 179 -4.67 -4.86 -10.52
N ARG A 180 -5.22 -4.08 -11.44
CA ARG A 180 -4.63 -2.82 -11.90
C ARG A 180 -5.68 -1.73 -11.90
N LEU A 181 -5.45 -0.69 -11.14
CA LEU A 181 -6.29 0.49 -11.05
C LEU A 181 -5.54 1.71 -11.57
N HIS A 182 -6.20 2.50 -12.41
CA HIS A 182 -5.68 3.78 -12.85
C HIS A 182 -6.49 4.91 -12.23
N CYS A 183 -5.82 5.77 -11.47
CA CYS A 183 -6.39 6.92 -10.77
C CYS A 183 -6.09 8.19 -11.57
N ALA A 184 -7.08 9.04 -11.72
CA ALA A 184 -6.95 10.37 -12.33
C ALA A 184 -7.79 11.38 -11.55
N LEU A 185 -7.26 12.59 -11.36
CA LEU A 185 -8.03 13.71 -10.84
C LEU A 185 -9.12 14.11 -11.86
N GLU A 186 -10.36 14.12 -11.44
CA GLU A 186 -11.49 14.54 -12.27
C GLU A 186 -11.85 16.01 -12.00
N ARG A 187 -11.94 16.41 -10.74
CA ARG A 187 -12.16 17.81 -10.35
C ARG A 187 -11.74 18.09 -8.91
N ILE A 188 -11.46 19.35 -8.64
CA ILE A 188 -11.26 19.90 -7.29
C ILE A 188 -12.61 20.36 -6.75
N ILE A 189 -12.90 20.07 -5.50
CA ILE A 189 -14.12 20.47 -4.81
C ILE A 189 -13.77 21.62 -3.88
N MET A 190 -14.41 22.77 -4.09
CA MET A 190 -14.26 23.94 -3.24
C MET A 190 -15.49 24.08 -2.33
N ARG A 191 -15.29 24.61 -1.13
CA ARG A 191 -16.35 24.93 -0.17
C ARG A 191 -16.65 26.43 -0.27
N GLY A 192 -17.92 26.80 -0.32
CA GLY A 192 -18.38 28.21 -0.45
C GLY A 192 -18.54 28.60 -1.91
N THR A 193 -19.69 29.24 -2.20
CA THR A 193 -20.08 29.65 -3.56
C THR A 193 -19.95 31.14 -3.81
N HIS A 194 -19.77 31.96 -2.78
CA HIS A 194 -19.76 33.42 -2.89
C HIS A 194 -18.69 34.04 -1.99
N GLY A 195 -17.66 34.62 -2.63
CA GLY A 195 -16.67 35.44 -1.96
C GLY A 195 -15.21 35.00 -2.18
N LEU A 196 -14.29 35.90 -1.82
CA LEU A 196 -12.83 35.76 -1.94
C LEU A 196 -12.20 34.61 -1.10
N TRP A 197 -13.00 33.90 -0.31
CA TRP A 197 -12.54 32.92 0.68
C TRP A 197 -13.16 31.53 0.50
N GLY A 198 -13.14 31.00 -0.72
CA GLY A 198 -13.52 29.62 -0.95
C GLY A 198 -12.48 28.67 -0.37
N GLY A 199 -12.87 27.81 0.60
CA GLY A 199 -12.00 26.80 1.16
C GLY A 199 -11.91 25.53 0.29
N PHE A 200 -10.76 24.86 0.29
CA PHE A 200 -10.62 23.54 -0.32
C PHE A 200 -11.44 22.52 0.47
N ALA A 201 -12.33 21.78 -0.19
CA ALA A 201 -13.18 20.76 0.43
C ALA A 201 -12.74 19.32 0.11
N GLY A 202 -11.94 19.16 -0.94
CA GLY A 202 -11.48 17.84 -1.38
C GLY A 202 -11.37 17.76 -2.90
N PHE A 203 -11.31 16.55 -3.40
CA PHE A 203 -11.25 16.28 -4.83
C PHE A 203 -12.01 15.01 -5.19
N GLN A 204 -12.43 14.95 -6.43
CA GLN A 204 -13.05 13.78 -7.03
C GLN A 204 -12.04 13.10 -7.94
N LEU A 205 -11.84 11.80 -7.70
CA LEU A 205 -11.00 10.95 -8.49
C LEU A 205 -11.85 10.06 -9.38
N ARG A 206 -11.38 9.85 -10.59
CA ARG A 206 -11.85 8.78 -11.47
C ARG A 206 -10.89 7.61 -11.33
N VAL A 207 -11.42 6.45 -10.93
CA VAL A 207 -10.68 5.20 -10.80
C VAL A 207 -11.16 4.23 -11.86
N ASN A 208 -10.25 3.86 -12.78
CA ASN A 208 -10.53 2.93 -13.86
C ASN A 208 -9.93 1.57 -13.56
N LEU A 209 -10.72 0.51 -13.69
CA LEU A 209 -10.28 -0.87 -13.58
C LEU A 209 -9.63 -1.29 -14.92
N ARG A 210 -8.30 -1.44 -14.90
CA ARG A 210 -7.50 -1.84 -16.08
C ARG A 210 -7.34 -3.35 -16.19
N LYS A 211 -7.25 -4.04 -15.05
CA LYS A 211 -7.13 -5.50 -14.96
C LYS A 211 -7.73 -5.98 -13.65
N HIS A 212 -8.42 -7.10 -13.69
CA HIS A 212 -8.85 -7.86 -12.52
C HIS A 212 -9.02 -9.32 -12.91
N LYS A 213 -8.68 -10.25 -12.01
CA LYS A 213 -8.73 -11.68 -12.30
C LYS A 213 -10.14 -12.19 -12.62
N HIS A 214 -11.16 -11.61 -11.96
CA HIS A 214 -12.55 -12.08 -12.05
C HIS A 214 -13.56 -11.04 -12.56
N ILE A 215 -13.14 -9.81 -12.79
CA ILE A 215 -14.03 -8.71 -13.22
C ILE A 215 -13.54 -8.20 -14.57
N LEU A 216 -14.47 -7.97 -15.48
CA LEU A 216 -14.15 -7.42 -16.79
C LEU A 216 -13.53 -6.02 -16.65
N PRO A 217 -12.44 -5.73 -17.36
CA PRO A 217 -11.80 -4.41 -17.36
C PRO A 217 -12.71 -3.36 -18.03
N GLY A 218 -12.35 -2.07 -17.83
CA GLY A 218 -13.10 -0.95 -18.40
C GLY A 218 -14.15 -0.35 -17.47
N ARG A 219 -14.50 -1.01 -16.36
CA ARG A 219 -15.36 -0.43 -15.32
C ARG A 219 -14.65 0.73 -14.62
N GLN A 220 -15.42 1.69 -14.14
CA GLN A 220 -14.89 2.86 -13.44
C GLN A 220 -15.75 3.22 -12.22
N ALA A 221 -15.11 3.86 -11.24
CA ALA A 221 -15.77 4.49 -10.09
C ALA A 221 -15.31 5.93 -9.94
N ARG A 222 -16.17 6.75 -9.36
CA ARG A 222 -15.85 8.10 -8.89
C ARG A 222 -15.70 8.06 -7.40
N VAL A 223 -14.51 8.36 -6.92
CA VAL A 223 -14.16 8.36 -5.51
C VAL A 223 -13.97 9.79 -5.05
N ARG A 224 -14.64 10.16 -3.96
CA ARG A 224 -14.46 11.47 -3.33
C ARG A 224 -13.41 11.32 -2.22
N ALA A 225 -12.31 12.05 -2.32
CA ALA A 225 -11.34 12.22 -1.26
C ALA A 225 -11.58 13.59 -0.61
N LEU A 226 -11.93 13.58 0.68
CA LEU A 226 -12.19 14.79 1.46
C LEU A 226 -10.88 15.31 2.05
N SER A 227 -10.76 16.62 2.25
CA SER A 227 -9.71 17.17 3.09
C SER A 227 -10.08 16.96 4.56
N SER A 228 -9.09 16.69 5.41
CA SER A 228 -9.26 16.53 6.86
C SER A 228 -9.93 17.73 7.53
N LEU A 229 -9.73 18.93 6.98
CA LEU A 229 -10.38 20.16 7.44
C LEU A 229 -11.91 20.13 7.35
N SER A 230 -12.49 19.19 6.59
CA SER A 230 -13.96 19.09 6.48
C SER A 230 -14.61 18.26 7.59
N ALA A 231 -13.86 17.47 8.31
CA ALA A 231 -14.37 16.61 9.39
C ALA A 231 -14.51 17.34 10.74
N MET A 232 -13.89 18.51 10.90
CA MET A 232 -13.89 19.27 12.16
C MET A 232 -15.04 20.28 12.31
N SER A 233 -15.99 20.36 11.34
CA SER A 233 -17.09 21.33 11.35
C SER A 233 -18.48 20.71 11.16
N SER A 234 -18.69 19.54 11.74
CA SER A 234 -20.01 18.90 11.88
C SER A 234 -20.44 18.85 13.31
#